data_44be3827ee4b585198171a478bc96bad
#
_entry.id   44be3827ee4b585198171a478bc96bad
#
_cell.length_a   1.000
_cell.length_b   1.000
_cell.length_c   1.000
_cell.angle_alpha   90.00
_cell.angle_beta   90.00
_cell.angle_gamma   90.00
#
_symmetry.space_group_name_H-M   'P 1'
#
loop_
_entity.id
_entity.type
_entity.pdbx_description
1 polymer ?
#
loop_
_entity_poly.entity_id
_entity_poly.type
_entity_poly.pdbx_seq_one_letter_code
_entity_poly.pdbx_strand_id
1 'polypeptide(L)'
;MERIPCVGGIVRYDGRLLLVRRGRAPARGSWSVPGGRVETGESDPEATAREVLEETGLVVEVGPLAGTVERAAPGGGVYVIRDYACRPAPGADVTAVRAGDDADDAAWFTPDEVRALDTSPGHDEALESWHVL
;
A
#
# COMPACT_ATOMS: atom_id res chain seq x y z
N MET A 1 21.05 -13.73 1.96
CA MET A 1 19.92 -13.07 2.64
C MET A 1 18.67 -13.28 1.80
N GLU A 2 17.61 -13.74 2.40
CA GLU A 2 16.35 -13.98 1.70
C GLU A 2 15.73 -12.68 1.20
N ARG A 3 15.31 -12.67 -0.06
CA ARG A 3 14.59 -11.56 -0.67
C ARG A 3 13.12 -11.97 -0.81
N ILE A 4 12.25 -11.23 -0.14
CA ILE A 4 10.83 -11.57 -0.04
C ILE A 4 10.04 -10.61 -0.94
N PRO A 5 9.43 -11.10 -2.04
CA PRO A 5 8.70 -10.22 -2.95
C PRO A 5 7.40 -9.74 -2.29
N CYS A 6 7.22 -8.41 -2.32
CA CYS A 6 6.03 -7.74 -1.83
C CYS A 6 5.56 -6.71 -2.85
N VAL A 7 4.31 -6.29 -2.71
CA VAL A 7 3.71 -5.25 -3.53
C VAL A 7 2.96 -4.26 -2.66
N GLY A 8 2.78 -3.05 -3.18
CA GLY A 8 1.92 -2.05 -2.59
C GLY A 8 1.08 -1.37 -3.65
N GLY A 9 -0.10 -0.89 -3.28
CA GLY A 9 -0.99 -0.17 -4.17
C GLY A 9 -1.07 1.31 -3.80
N ILE A 10 -0.60 2.18 -4.69
CA ILE A 10 -0.75 3.62 -4.56
C ILE A 10 -2.06 3.98 -5.23
N VAL A 11 -3.14 3.99 -4.46
CA VAL A 11 -4.48 4.22 -4.98
C VAL A 11 -4.82 5.70 -4.88
N ARG A 12 -5.04 6.34 -6.03
CA ARG A 12 -5.38 7.76 -6.10
C ARG A 12 -6.82 7.94 -6.56
N TYR A 13 -7.52 8.85 -5.89
CA TYR A 13 -8.86 9.26 -6.29
C TYR A 13 -9.12 10.67 -5.76
N ASP A 14 -9.59 11.56 -6.63
CA ASP A 14 -9.99 12.92 -6.28
C ASP A 14 -8.90 13.67 -5.46
N GLY A 15 -7.65 13.54 -5.89
CA GLY A 15 -6.51 14.21 -5.24
C GLY A 15 -6.11 13.62 -3.90
N ARG A 16 -6.62 12.43 -3.56
CA ARG A 16 -6.32 11.76 -2.29
C ARG A 16 -5.67 10.40 -2.52
N LEU A 17 -4.98 9.92 -1.49
CA LEU A 17 -4.36 8.61 -1.43
C LEU A 17 -5.06 7.74 -0.41
N LEU A 18 -5.23 6.47 -0.73
CA LEU A 18 -5.78 5.47 0.19
C LEU A 18 -4.64 4.90 1.04
N LEU A 19 -4.73 5.08 2.34
CA LEU A 19 -3.76 4.51 3.28
C LEU A 19 -4.46 3.62 4.29
N VAL A 20 -3.69 2.68 4.85
CA VAL A 20 -4.13 1.82 5.95
C VAL A 20 -3.23 2.06 7.15
N ARG A 21 -3.81 1.95 8.37
CA ARG A 21 -3.02 1.92 9.59
C ARG A 21 -2.68 0.47 9.91
N ARG A 22 -1.39 0.19 10.03
CA ARG A 22 -0.89 -1.16 10.20
C ARG A 22 -1.28 -1.72 11.57
N GLY A 23 -1.91 -2.90 11.57
CA GLY A 23 -2.28 -3.63 12.78
C GLY A 23 -1.22 -4.61 13.23
N ARG A 24 -0.13 -4.79 12.45
CA ARG A 24 0.95 -5.76 12.72
C ARG A 24 2.33 -5.16 12.49
N ALA A 25 3.35 -5.81 13.06
CA ALA A 25 4.75 -5.52 12.74
C ALA A 25 5.05 -5.86 11.26
N PRO A 26 5.99 -5.17 10.61
CA PRO A 26 6.75 -4.03 11.14
C PRO A 26 5.92 -2.75 11.17
N ALA A 27 6.35 -1.78 11.98
CA ALA A 27 5.77 -0.45 12.06
C ALA A 27 4.26 -0.44 12.44
N ARG A 28 3.86 -1.31 13.38
CA ARG A 28 2.49 -1.36 13.89
C ARG A 28 2.02 0.01 14.36
N GLY A 29 0.80 0.38 13.96
CA GLY A 29 0.19 1.67 14.31
C GLY A 29 0.54 2.80 13.35
N SER A 30 1.48 2.59 12.41
CA SER A 30 1.80 3.59 11.40
C SER A 30 0.92 3.42 10.16
N TRP A 31 0.80 4.51 9.39
CA TRP A 31 0.06 4.52 8.14
C TRP A 31 0.97 4.24 6.95
N SER A 32 0.45 3.52 5.98
CA SER A 32 1.16 3.23 4.72
C SER A 32 0.17 2.90 3.61
N VAL A 33 0.66 2.89 2.36
CA VAL A 33 -0.13 2.34 1.26
C VAL A 33 -0.44 0.87 1.56
N PRO A 34 -1.62 0.36 1.16
CA PRO A 34 -1.96 -1.05 1.35
C PRO A 34 -1.04 -1.94 0.54
N GLY A 35 -0.73 -3.12 1.06
CA GLY A 35 0.14 -4.07 0.38
C GLY A 35 0.50 -5.25 1.24
N GLY A 36 1.28 -6.16 0.70
CA GLY A 36 1.74 -7.36 1.38
C GLY A 36 2.55 -8.26 0.46
N ARG A 37 2.73 -9.51 0.87
CA ARG A 37 3.54 -10.47 0.15
C ARG A 37 2.83 -10.97 -1.11
N VAL A 38 3.62 -11.17 -2.17
CA VAL A 38 3.16 -11.87 -3.37
C VAL A 38 3.06 -13.36 -3.05
N GLU A 39 1.90 -13.97 -3.32
CA GLU A 39 1.70 -15.40 -3.12
C GLU A 39 2.21 -16.19 -4.32
N THR A 40 2.55 -17.47 -4.08
CA THR A 40 3.03 -18.36 -5.15
C THR A 40 2.02 -18.41 -6.28
N GLY A 41 2.52 -18.17 -7.50
CA GLY A 41 1.68 -18.21 -8.71
C GLY A 41 0.97 -16.90 -9.04
N GLU A 42 1.05 -15.89 -8.17
CA GLU A 42 0.48 -14.57 -8.47
C GLU A 42 1.46 -13.70 -9.27
N SER A 43 0.92 -12.92 -10.20
CA SER A 43 1.64 -11.77 -10.75
C SER A 43 1.60 -10.61 -9.76
N ASP A 44 2.47 -9.62 -9.93
CA ASP A 44 2.44 -8.42 -9.10
C ASP A 44 1.10 -7.67 -9.19
N PRO A 45 0.50 -7.44 -10.38
CA PRO A 45 -0.81 -6.81 -10.45
C PRO A 45 -1.91 -7.59 -9.70
N GLU A 46 -1.89 -8.92 -9.81
CA GLU A 46 -2.85 -9.77 -9.09
C GLU A 46 -2.68 -9.64 -7.58
N ALA A 47 -1.44 -9.69 -7.10
CA ALA A 47 -1.14 -9.54 -5.68
C ALA A 47 -1.55 -8.16 -5.17
N THR A 48 -1.26 -7.10 -5.94
CA THR A 48 -1.59 -5.73 -5.58
C THR A 48 -3.11 -5.55 -5.45
N ALA A 49 -3.88 -6.00 -6.44
CA ALA A 49 -5.33 -5.90 -6.41
C ALA A 49 -5.92 -6.69 -5.22
N ARG A 50 -5.40 -7.89 -4.97
CA ARG A 50 -5.84 -8.73 -3.85
C ARG A 50 -5.56 -8.06 -2.51
N GLU A 51 -4.35 -7.55 -2.30
CA GLU A 51 -3.98 -6.90 -1.04
C GLU A 51 -4.82 -5.65 -0.78
N VAL A 52 -5.03 -4.81 -1.79
CA VAL A 52 -5.87 -3.63 -1.63
C VAL A 52 -7.30 -4.03 -1.25
N LEU A 53 -7.85 -5.04 -1.90
CA LEU A 53 -9.20 -5.54 -1.60
C LEU A 53 -9.29 -6.10 -0.18
N GLU A 54 -8.32 -6.93 0.23
CA GLU A 54 -8.30 -7.53 1.57
C GLU A 54 -8.19 -6.47 2.67
N GLU A 55 -7.36 -5.45 2.47
CA GLU A 55 -7.08 -4.46 3.51
C GLU A 55 -8.06 -3.30 3.54
N THR A 56 -8.73 -2.98 2.44
CA THR A 56 -9.58 -1.79 2.35
C THR A 56 -10.99 -2.03 1.84
N GLY A 57 -11.25 -3.19 1.27
CA GLY A 57 -12.53 -3.50 0.64
C GLY A 57 -12.73 -2.88 -0.74
N LEU A 58 -11.73 -2.18 -1.29
CA LEU A 58 -11.85 -1.49 -2.57
C LEU A 58 -11.31 -2.35 -3.72
N VAL A 59 -12.10 -2.50 -4.78
CA VAL A 59 -11.66 -3.11 -6.03
C VAL A 59 -10.94 -2.05 -6.85
N VAL A 60 -9.72 -2.34 -7.29
CA VAL A 60 -8.89 -1.40 -8.04
C VAL A 60 -8.42 -1.99 -9.36
N GLU A 61 -8.08 -1.10 -10.28
CA GLU A 61 -7.31 -1.43 -11.48
C GLU A 61 -5.85 -1.06 -11.21
N VAL A 62 -4.94 -1.98 -11.50
CA VAL A 62 -3.51 -1.81 -11.26
C VAL A 62 -2.86 -1.29 -12.54
N GLY A 63 -2.14 -0.19 -12.42
CA GLY A 63 -1.43 0.45 -13.50
C GLY A 63 0.09 0.23 -13.42
N PRO A 64 0.89 1.22 -13.84
CA PRO A 64 2.33 1.04 -13.93
C PRO A 64 3.04 1.03 -12.59
N LEU A 65 4.20 0.41 -12.55
CA LEU A 65 5.11 0.45 -11.41
C LEU A 65 5.54 1.90 -11.14
N ALA A 66 5.34 2.36 -9.92
CA ALA A 66 5.81 3.67 -9.48
C ALA A 66 7.25 3.62 -9.01
N GLY A 67 7.63 2.59 -8.26
CA GLY A 67 8.98 2.41 -7.77
C GLY A 67 9.13 1.18 -6.90
N THR A 68 10.37 0.93 -6.48
CA THR A 68 10.73 -0.23 -5.66
C THR A 68 11.53 0.24 -4.45
N VAL A 69 11.22 -0.30 -3.30
CA VAL A 69 12.00 -0.07 -2.08
C VAL A 69 12.35 -1.39 -1.42
N GLU A 70 13.41 -1.38 -0.60
CA GLU A 70 13.80 -2.53 0.21
C GLU A 70 13.69 -2.17 1.68
N ARG A 71 13.18 -3.10 2.47
CA ARG A 71 13.01 -2.92 3.92
C ARG A 71 13.42 -4.21 4.63
N ALA A 72 14.05 -4.07 5.79
CA ALA A 72 14.40 -5.23 6.60
C ALA A 72 13.13 -5.96 7.05
N ALA A 73 13.12 -7.29 6.89
CA ALA A 73 12.01 -8.12 7.33
C ALA A 73 12.21 -8.55 8.78
N PRO A 74 11.15 -8.62 9.60
CA PRO A 74 11.22 -9.20 10.93
C PRO A 74 11.70 -10.66 10.83
N GLY A 75 12.67 -11.03 11.67
CA GLY A 75 13.21 -12.39 11.64
C GLY A 75 14.28 -12.63 10.60
N GLY A 76 14.68 -11.60 9.84
CA GLY A 76 15.73 -11.67 8.84
C GLY A 76 15.20 -11.58 7.41
N GLY A 77 16.13 -11.36 6.48
CA GLY A 77 15.78 -11.17 5.09
C GLY A 77 15.40 -9.73 4.74
N VAL A 78 15.01 -9.53 3.51
CA VAL A 78 14.66 -8.21 2.96
C VAL A 78 13.32 -8.30 2.22
N TYR A 79 12.40 -7.44 2.58
CA TYR A 79 11.20 -7.19 1.75
C TYR A 79 11.62 -6.36 0.54
N VAL A 80 11.36 -6.88 -0.66
CA VAL A 80 11.50 -6.14 -1.91
C VAL A 80 10.09 -5.72 -2.31
N ILE A 81 9.77 -4.44 -2.10
CA ILE A 81 8.41 -3.95 -2.26
C ILE A 81 8.32 -3.17 -3.56
N ARG A 82 7.49 -3.65 -4.48
CA ARG A 82 7.20 -2.95 -5.73
C ARG A 82 5.83 -2.29 -5.60
N ASP A 83 5.80 -0.96 -5.66
CA ASP A 83 4.58 -0.17 -5.50
C ASP A 83 4.03 0.22 -6.87
N TYR A 84 2.76 -0.08 -7.10
CA TYR A 84 2.06 0.15 -8.38
C TYR A 84 1.03 1.25 -8.23
N ALA A 85 0.98 2.15 -9.22
CA ALA A 85 -0.09 3.14 -9.31
C ALA A 85 -1.41 2.41 -9.60
N CYS A 86 -2.44 2.76 -8.84
CA CYS A 86 -3.76 2.13 -8.97
C CYS A 86 -4.84 3.21 -9.01
N ARG A 87 -6.01 2.82 -9.52
CA ARG A 87 -7.21 3.64 -9.46
C ARG A 87 -8.41 2.76 -9.09
N PRO A 88 -9.46 3.31 -8.48
CA PRO A 88 -10.67 2.53 -8.24
C PRO A 88 -11.21 1.97 -9.56
N ALA A 89 -11.66 0.72 -9.53
CA ALA A 89 -12.27 0.10 -10.71
C ALA A 89 -13.59 0.81 -11.04
N PRO A 90 -14.03 0.77 -12.31
CA PRO A 90 -15.33 1.34 -12.67
C PRO A 90 -16.44 0.76 -11.79
N GLY A 91 -17.26 1.63 -11.19
CA GLY A 91 -18.36 1.23 -10.32
C GLY A 91 -17.95 0.87 -8.88
N ALA A 92 -16.68 0.93 -8.52
CA ALA A 92 -16.24 0.73 -7.15
C ALA A 92 -16.71 1.88 -6.26
N ASP A 93 -17.16 1.55 -5.04
CA ASP A 93 -17.64 2.57 -4.09
C ASP A 93 -16.46 3.06 -3.24
N VAL A 94 -15.92 4.23 -3.59
CA VAL A 94 -14.77 4.84 -2.88
C VAL A 94 -15.13 5.29 -1.47
N THR A 95 -16.42 5.43 -1.16
CA THR A 95 -16.88 5.84 0.18
C THR A 95 -16.99 4.66 1.14
N ALA A 96 -16.92 3.43 0.64
CA ALA A 96 -17.10 2.22 1.42
C ALA A 96 -15.78 1.60 1.89
N VAL A 97 -14.65 2.30 1.75
CA VAL A 97 -13.37 1.79 2.25
C VAL A 97 -13.42 1.64 3.78
N ARG A 98 -12.85 0.54 4.27
CA ARG A 98 -12.79 0.23 5.70
C ARG A 98 -11.62 -0.69 5.97
N ALA A 99 -11.18 -0.73 7.24
CA ALA A 99 -10.15 -1.67 7.64
C ALA A 99 -10.60 -3.11 7.38
N GLY A 100 -9.78 -3.84 6.65
CA GLY A 100 -9.94 -5.27 6.44
C GLY A 100 -8.91 -6.05 7.24
N ASP A 101 -8.44 -7.17 6.67
CA ASP A 101 -7.48 -8.06 7.33
C ASP A 101 -6.20 -7.31 7.70
N ASP A 102 -5.76 -7.50 8.94
CA ASP A 102 -4.47 -7.01 9.46
C ASP A 102 -4.30 -5.49 9.48
N ALA A 103 -5.37 -4.73 9.21
CA ALA A 103 -5.36 -3.28 9.30
C ALA A 103 -6.27 -2.82 10.45
N ASP A 104 -5.84 -1.75 11.14
CA ASP A 104 -6.65 -1.16 12.21
C ASP A 104 -7.56 -0.04 11.69
N ASP A 105 -7.21 0.55 10.55
CA ASP A 105 -8.01 1.60 9.91
C ASP A 105 -7.65 1.72 8.44
N ALA A 106 -8.53 2.32 7.65
CA ALA A 106 -8.31 2.63 6.24
C ALA A 106 -9.07 3.91 5.90
N ALA A 107 -8.40 4.83 5.21
CA ALA A 107 -9.02 6.12 4.86
C ALA A 107 -8.28 6.81 3.72
N TRP A 108 -8.95 7.82 3.15
CA TRP A 108 -8.40 8.68 2.11
C TRP A 108 -7.77 9.93 2.71
N PHE A 109 -6.60 10.31 2.20
CA PHE A 109 -5.85 11.47 2.70
C PHE A 109 -5.34 12.32 1.54
N THR A 110 -5.39 13.65 1.71
CA THR A 110 -4.67 14.54 0.79
C THR A 110 -3.17 14.42 1.01
N PRO A 111 -2.32 14.84 0.06
CA PRO A 111 -0.87 14.80 0.27
C PRO A 111 -0.41 15.53 1.55
N ASP A 112 -1.00 16.68 1.87
CA ASP A 112 -0.66 17.41 3.09
C ASP A 112 -1.07 16.63 4.34
N GLU A 113 -2.22 15.97 4.31
CA GLU A 113 -2.64 15.10 5.41
C GLU A 113 -1.70 13.91 5.59
N VAL A 114 -1.24 13.31 4.47
CA VAL A 114 -0.27 12.20 4.52
C VAL A 114 1.00 12.65 5.24
N ARG A 115 1.53 13.83 4.90
CA ARG A 115 2.75 14.36 5.52
C ARG A 115 2.60 14.61 7.01
N ALA A 116 1.38 14.83 7.49
CA ALA A 116 1.08 15.07 8.91
C ALA A 116 0.83 13.76 9.68
N LEU A 117 0.66 12.63 9.00
CA LEU A 117 0.44 11.33 9.64
C LEU A 117 1.75 10.72 10.14
N ASP A 118 1.63 9.83 11.12
CA ASP A 118 2.72 8.93 11.52
C ASP A 118 2.78 7.79 10.50
N THR A 119 3.59 7.97 9.46
CA THR A 119 3.74 6.99 8.39
C THR A 119 4.90 6.04 8.67
N SER A 120 4.89 4.88 8.01
CA SER A 120 5.95 3.90 8.13
C SER A 120 7.31 4.48 7.73
N PRO A 121 8.42 4.05 8.34
CA PRO A 121 9.75 4.60 8.02
C PRO A 121 10.04 4.54 6.52
N GLY A 122 10.44 5.69 5.95
CA GLY A 122 10.79 5.81 4.54
C GLY A 122 9.61 5.90 3.59
N HIS A 123 8.36 5.84 4.09
CA HIS A 123 7.16 5.86 3.25
C HIS A 123 7.04 7.16 2.45
N ASP A 124 7.06 8.30 3.15
CA ASP A 124 6.85 9.60 2.49
C ASP A 124 8.03 9.94 1.56
N GLU A 125 9.24 9.64 1.98
CA GLU A 125 10.44 9.87 1.15
C GLU A 125 10.37 9.11 -0.17
N ALA A 126 9.91 7.86 -0.13
CA ALA A 126 9.74 7.05 -1.35
C ALA A 126 8.67 7.68 -2.25
N LEU A 127 7.50 8.00 -1.70
CA LEU A 127 6.42 8.61 -2.47
C LEU A 127 6.81 9.95 -3.06
N GLU A 128 7.56 10.77 -2.34
CA GLU A 128 8.08 12.04 -2.86
C GLU A 128 9.06 11.81 -4.01
N SER A 129 9.95 10.83 -3.87
CA SER A 129 10.94 10.52 -4.92
C SER A 129 10.27 10.04 -6.23
N TRP A 130 9.06 9.48 -6.14
CA TRP A 130 8.28 9.03 -7.30
C TRP A 130 7.23 10.06 -7.74
N HIS A 131 7.27 11.26 -7.20
CA HIS A 131 6.34 12.35 -7.52
C HIS A 131 4.87 12.00 -7.21
N VAL A 132 4.64 11.19 -6.19
CA VAL A 132 3.31 10.88 -5.68
C VAL A 132 2.86 11.91 -4.63
N LEU A 133 3.79 12.39 -3.84
CA LEU A 133 3.55 13.46 -2.85
C LEU A 133 4.11 14.78 -3.30
#